data_37e87573ccc68e1e60935d35a7273311
#
_entry.id   37e87573ccc68e1e60935d35a7273311
#
_cell.length_a   1.000
_cell.length_b   1.000
_cell.length_c   1.000
_cell.angle_alpha   90.00
_cell.angle_beta   90.00
_cell.angle_gamma   90.00
#
_symmetry.space_group_name_H-M   'P 1'
#
loop_
_entity.id
_entity.type
_entity.pdbx_description
1 polymer ?
#
loop_
_entity_poly.entity_id
_entity_poly.type
_entity_poly.pdbx_seq_one_letter_code
_entity_poly.pdbx_strand_id
1 'polypeptide(L)'
;MKIRASGIAAFVAFAVLTTYAQAPQGGRGGGQPRQAPSTAAPQGALDTKKVIDTMQDNLGMLRGMNRNDAVNRLELWGTQGTRVIGGRPVTLTNWKISLNYNMSGMRFDYTVNGQRTIEVVSDKYAWNEETPGGKATPMPATLAERQLQIVLTPIGFAKAAKTNVAQAKVATTGGVTTLTFPAAGATITATLNKYMEPDKVEARQGTTVTNVTYSQYGDWNDDAKADVYLPKRIVQTQGGTTVLDLTLTNTNTYNPYVIMPVPENVKNAAPAGARSN
;
A
#
# COMPACT_ATOMS: atom_id res chain seq x y z
N MET A 1 3.29 -88.49 -11.10
CA MET A 1 4.07 -87.24 -10.89
C MET A 1 3.53 -86.19 -11.88
N LYS A 2 2.65 -85.30 -11.42
CA LYS A 2 1.99 -84.34 -12.28
C LYS A 2 2.50 -82.97 -11.90
N ILE A 3 3.20 -82.32 -12.80
CA ILE A 3 3.70 -80.96 -12.67
C ILE A 3 2.59 -80.04 -13.15
N ARG A 4 2.10 -79.18 -12.28
CA ARG A 4 1.18 -78.05 -12.62
C ARG A 4 2.00 -76.78 -12.94
N ALA A 5 1.87 -76.28 -14.15
CA ALA A 5 2.40 -75.05 -14.55
C ALA A 5 1.40 -73.93 -14.12
N SER A 6 1.85 -72.99 -13.30
CA SER A 6 1.10 -71.81 -12.94
C SER A 6 1.50 -70.66 -13.86
N GLY A 7 0.54 -70.19 -14.67
CA GLY A 7 0.71 -69.03 -15.52
C GLY A 7 0.63 -67.75 -14.68
N ILE A 8 1.62 -66.91 -14.80
CA ILE A 8 1.64 -65.56 -14.24
C ILE A 8 1.09 -64.63 -15.32
N ALA A 9 -0.12 -64.05 -15.09
CA ALA A 9 -0.68 -62.99 -15.92
C ALA A 9 -0.05 -61.67 -15.48
N ALA A 10 0.77 -61.08 -16.34
CA ALA A 10 1.29 -59.72 -16.15
C ALA A 10 0.23 -58.71 -16.53
N PHE A 11 -0.33 -58.03 -15.55
CA PHE A 11 -1.15 -56.82 -15.79
C PHE A 11 -0.22 -55.65 -16.08
N VAL A 12 -0.19 -55.21 -17.33
CA VAL A 12 0.43 -53.94 -17.71
C VAL A 12 -0.57 -52.84 -17.43
N ALA A 13 -0.39 -52.11 -16.30
CA ALA A 13 -1.11 -50.93 -16.01
C ALA A 13 -0.54 -49.75 -16.84
N PHE A 14 -1.26 -49.32 -17.86
CA PHE A 14 -0.99 -48.05 -18.55
C PHE A 14 -1.37 -46.90 -17.63
N ALA A 15 -0.38 -46.33 -16.94
CA ALA A 15 -0.53 -45.03 -16.29
C ALA A 15 -0.57 -43.93 -17.37
N VAL A 16 -1.75 -43.44 -17.70
CA VAL A 16 -1.90 -42.23 -18.49
C VAL A 16 -1.50 -41.06 -17.60
N LEU A 17 -0.24 -40.65 -17.72
CA LEU A 17 0.23 -39.37 -17.17
C LEU A 17 -0.40 -38.27 -17.98
N THR A 18 -1.56 -37.79 -17.54
CA THR A 18 -2.07 -36.45 -17.95
C THR A 18 -1.13 -35.42 -17.33
N THR A 19 -0.12 -35.02 -18.08
CA THR A 19 0.62 -33.80 -17.81
C THR A 19 -0.36 -32.64 -18.01
N TYR A 20 -0.92 -32.17 -16.91
CA TYR A 20 -1.46 -30.81 -16.89
C TYR A 20 -0.28 -29.89 -17.16
N ALA A 21 -0.16 -29.42 -18.39
CA ALA A 21 0.67 -28.28 -18.70
C ALA A 21 0.13 -27.12 -17.84
N GLN A 22 0.78 -26.85 -16.72
CA GLN A 22 0.61 -25.57 -16.06
C GLN A 22 0.94 -24.52 -17.11
N ALA A 23 -0.08 -23.77 -17.51
CA ALA A 23 0.16 -22.55 -18.26
C ALA A 23 1.23 -21.76 -17.50
N PRO A 24 2.25 -21.22 -18.17
CA PRO A 24 3.24 -20.39 -17.49
C PRO A 24 2.47 -19.32 -16.75
N GLN A 25 2.57 -19.31 -15.41
CA GLN A 25 2.12 -18.20 -14.61
C GLN A 25 3.00 -17.04 -15.07
N GLY A 26 2.47 -16.25 -16.01
CA GLY A 26 3.10 -15.03 -16.45
C GLY A 26 3.37 -14.24 -15.20
N GLY A 27 4.64 -13.88 -14.99
CA GLY A 27 5.06 -13.13 -13.83
C GLY A 27 4.22 -11.88 -13.71
N ARG A 28 3.28 -11.89 -12.78
CA ARG A 28 2.38 -10.79 -12.48
C ARG A 28 3.19 -9.70 -11.80
N GLY A 29 3.23 -8.53 -12.43
CA GLY A 29 3.58 -7.31 -11.73
C GLY A 29 5.06 -6.98 -11.71
N GLY A 30 5.52 -6.45 -12.76
CA GLY A 30 6.56 -5.43 -12.76
C GLY A 30 5.92 -4.19 -13.34
N GLY A 31 5.87 -3.07 -12.57
CA GLY A 31 5.34 -1.82 -13.10
C GLY A 31 5.93 -1.54 -14.47
N GLN A 32 5.08 -1.48 -15.49
CA GLN A 32 5.53 -1.17 -16.84
C GLN A 32 5.80 0.33 -16.97
N PRO A 33 6.71 0.76 -17.84
CA PRO A 33 6.90 2.18 -18.10
C PRO A 33 5.60 2.80 -18.59
N ARG A 34 5.24 3.92 -17.99
CA ARG A 34 4.07 4.69 -18.40
C ARG A 34 4.25 5.21 -19.83
N GLN A 35 3.33 4.90 -20.74
CA GLN A 35 3.41 5.34 -22.13
C GLN A 35 3.05 6.82 -22.30
N ALA A 36 1.96 7.26 -21.69
CA ALA A 36 1.53 8.65 -21.70
C ALA A 36 0.57 8.90 -20.53
N PRO A 37 0.49 10.12 -19.99
CA PRO A 37 -0.52 10.43 -19.00
C PRO A 37 -1.91 10.34 -19.60
N SER A 38 -2.86 9.73 -18.87
CA SER A 38 -4.26 9.65 -19.28
C SER A 38 -4.92 11.04 -19.30
N THR A 39 -4.41 11.94 -18.48
CA THR A 39 -4.87 13.34 -18.37
C THR A 39 -3.66 14.27 -18.36
N ALA A 40 -3.69 15.28 -19.24
CA ALA A 40 -2.65 16.30 -19.27
C ALA A 40 -2.64 17.13 -17.96
N ALA A 41 -1.45 17.59 -17.57
CA ALA A 41 -1.32 18.52 -16.46
C ALA A 41 -2.13 19.80 -16.72
N PRO A 42 -2.72 20.43 -15.68
CA PRO A 42 -3.44 21.69 -15.82
C PRO A 42 -2.54 22.78 -16.40
N GLN A 43 -3.07 23.56 -17.34
CA GLN A 43 -2.38 24.71 -17.93
C GLN A 43 -2.96 26.02 -17.35
N GLY A 44 -2.12 27.05 -17.22
CA GLY A 44 -2.51 28.34 -16.65
C GLY A 44 -2.40 28.40 -15.13
N ALA A 45 -3.20 29.27 -14.49
CA ALA A 45 -3.28 29.34 -13.03
C ALA A 45 -3.78 28.01 -12.48
N LEU A 46 -3.00 27.41 -11.56
CA LEU A 46 -3.32 26.08 -11.03
C LEU A 46 -4.50 26.16 -10.06
N ASP A 47 -5.63 25.60 -10.45
CA ASP A 47 -6.76 25.34 -9.57
C ASP A 47 -6.48 24.10 -8.71
N THR A 48 -6.54 24.26 -7.39
CA THR A 48 -6.22 23.20 -6.42
C THR A 48 -7.06 21.95 -6.64
N LYS A 49 -8.36 22.12 -6.86
CA LYS A 49 -9.26 20.98 -7.10
C LYS A 49 -8.88 20.24 -8.38
N LYS A 50 -8.58 21.00 -9.45
CA LYS A 50 -8.19 20.42 -10.75
C LYS A 50 -6.85 19.67 -10.65
N VAL A 51 -5.89 20.18 -9.89
CA VAL A 51 -4.61 19.47 -9.63
C VAL A 51 -4.85 18.15 -8.91
N ILE A 52 -5.69 18.16 -7.86
CA ILE A 52 -6.03 16.95 -7.10
C ILE A 52 -6.79 15.95 -7.99
N ASP A 53 -7.77 16.41 -8.77
CA ASP A 53 -8.53 15.53 -9.68
C ASP A 53 -7.62 14.93 -10.76
N THR A 54 -6.67 15.71 -11.31
CA THR A 54 -5.67 15.22 -12.26
C THR A 54 -4.75 14.17 -11.63
N MET A 55 -4.31 14.40 -10.38
CA MET A 55 -3.53 13.42 -9.64
C MET A 55 -4.29 12.11 -9.47
N GLN A 56 -5.53 12.17 -8.99
CA GLN A 56 -6.36 10.98 -8.79
C GLN A 56 -6.57 10.22 -10.10
N ASP A 57 -6.77 10.94 -11.20
CA ASP A 57 -6.90 10.34 -12.52
C ASP A 57 -5.63 9.63 -12.96
N ASN A 58 -4.51 10.32 -12.86
CA ASN A 58 -3.21 9.79 -13.26
C ASN A 58 -2.70 8.64 -12.38
N LEU A 59 -3.14 8.55 -11.13
CA LEU A 59 -2.92 7.39 -10.27
C LEU A 59 -3.89 6.21 -10.58
N GLY A 60 -4.82 6.36 -11.55
CA GLY A 60 -5.79 5.34 -11.90
C GLY A 60 -6.94 5.19 -10.91
N MET A 61 -7.20 6.21 -10.08
CA MET A 61 -8.25 6.15 -9.04
C MET A 61 -9.65 6.42 -9.61
N LEU A 62 -9.76 7.35 -10.58
CA LEU A 62 -11.05 7.79 -11.10
C LEU A 62 -11.54 6.89 -12.23
N ARG A 63 -12.66 6.21 -12.01
CA ARG A 63 -13.19 5.21 -12.94
C ARG A 63 -14.67 5.42 -13.26
N GLY A 64 -15.09 4.74 -14.32
CA GLY A 64 -16.44 4.84 -14.86
C GLY A 64 -16.77 6.21 -15.45
N MET A 65 -17.98 6.35 -15.99
CA MET A 65 -18.43 7.59 -16.64
C MET A 65 -18.48 8.80 -15.67
N ASN A 66 -18.78 8.55 -14.42
CA ASN A 66 -18.88 9.61 -13.41
C ASN A 66 -17.53 9.94 -12.75
N ARG A 67 -16.44 9.30 -13.16
CA ARG A 67 -15.09 9.50 -12.66
C ARG A 67 -15.00 9.48 -11.13
N ASN A 68 -15.62 8.46 -10.53
CA ASN A 68 -15.60 8.26 -9.08
C ASN A 68 -14.32 7.54 -8.66
N ASP A 69 -13.85 7.85 -7.46
CA ASP A 69 -12.75 7.12 -6.82
C ASP A 69 -13.18 5.67 -6.58
N ALA A 70 -12.53 4.75 -7.28
CA ALA A 70 -12.82 3.32 -7.23
C ALA A 70 -11.84 2.53 -6.34
N VAL A 71 -10.76 3.16 -5.86
CA VAL A 71 -9.73 2.48 -5.06
C VAL A 71 -10.07 2.57 -3.57
N ASN A 72 -10.95 1.70 -3.10
CA ASN A 72 -11.33 1.65 -1.69
C ASN A 72 -10.39 0.78 -0.84
N ARG A 73 -9.69 -0.15 -1.47
CA ARG A 73 -8.71 -1.04 -0.85
C ARG A 73 -7.48 -1.12 -1.73
N LEU A 74 -6.32 -1.33 -1.09
CA LEU A 74 -5.06 -1.47 -1.79
C LEU A 74 -4.18 -2.43 -1.01
N GLU A 75 -3.60 -3.39 -1.69
CA GLU A 75 -2.54 -4.22 -1.16
C GLU A 75 -1.27 -3.98 -1.95
N LEU A 76 -0.17 -3.77 -1.25
CA LEU A 76 1.18 -3.59 -1.79
C LEU A 76 2.07 -4.64 -1.17
N TRP A 77 2.91 -5.32 -1.94
CA TRP A 77 3.87 -6.26 -1.36
C TRP A 77 5.15 -6.38 -2.17
N GLY A 78 6.16 -6.88 -1.49
CA GLY A 78 7.47 -7.14 -2.05
C GLY A 78 8.22 -8.18 -1.25
N THR A 79 9.31 -8.67 -1.83
CA THR A 79 10.15 -9.70 -1.24
C THR A 79 11.33 -9.14 -0.47
N GLN A 80 11.65 -7.85 -0.65
CA GLN A 80 12.78 -7.18 0.00
C GLN A 80 12.41 -5.75 0.38
N GLY A 81 12.98 -5.31 1.48
CA GLY A 81 12.89 -3.95 1.97
C GLY A 81 13.82 -3.76 3.16
N THR A 82 13.95 -2.54 3.65
CA THR A 82 14.64 -2.22 4.90
C THR A 82 13.77 -1.33 5.77
N ARG A 83 13.89 -1.50 7.08
CA ARG A 83 13.21 -0.66 8.08
C ARG A 83 14.11 -0.44 9.29
N VAL A 84 14.00 0.70 9.95
CA VAL A 84 14.62 0.92 11.26
C VAL A 84 13.67 0.43 12.34
N ILE A 85 14.14 -0.51 13.18
CA ILE A 85 13.44 -1.03 14.36
C ILE A 85 14.36 -0.91 15.56
N GLY A 86 13.88 -0.24 16.63
CA GLY A 86 14.72 0.00 17.81
C GLY A 86 16.02 0.77 17.52
N GLY A 87 15.96 1.70 16.56
CA GLY A 87 17.11 2.50 16.12
C GLY A 87 18.12 1.79 15.23
N ARG A 88 17.85 0.56 14.80
CA ARG A 88 18.74 -0.23 13.93
C ARG A 88 18.08 -0.57 12.61
N PRO A 89 18.79 -0.45 11.48
CA PRO A 89 18.29 -0.92 10.20
C PRO A 89 18.20 -2.46 10.18
N VAL A 90 17.08 -2.99 9.73
CA VAL A 90 16.83 -4.42 9.54
C VAL A 90 16.30 -4.69 8.14
N THR A 91 16.61 -5.86 7.60
CA THR A 91 16.08 -6.31 6.32
C THR A 91 14.70 -6.92 6.52
N LEU A 92 13.73 -6.47 5.74
CA LEU A 92 12.40 -7.06 5.66
C LEU A 92 12.36 -8.09 4.54
N THR A 93 11.70 -9.22 4.81
CA THR A 93 11.38 -10.22 3.80
C THR A 93 9.87 -10.44 3.75
N ASN A 94 9.33 -10.73 2.55
CA ASN A 94 7.90 -11.02 2.36
C ASN A 94 6.98 -9.99 3.03
N TRP A 95 7.26 -8.72 2.84
CA TRP A 95 6.44 -7.67 3.40
C TRP A 95 5.17 -7.43 2.58
N LYS A 96 4.08 -7.07 3.27
CA LYS A 96 2.80 -6.71 2.69
C LYS A 96 2.14 -5.57 3.47
N ILE A 97 1.69 -4.55 2.76
CA ILE A 97 0.83 -3.50 3.30
C ILE A 97 -0.56 -3.70 2.73
N SER A 98 -1.56 -3.90 3.58
CA SER A 98 -2.98 -3.98 3.21
C SER A 98 -3.69 -2.75 3.75
N LEU A 99 -4.37 -2.01 2.88
CA LEU A 99 -5.04 -0.76 3.17
C LEU A 99 -6.54 -0.88 2.91
N ASN A 100 -7.34 -0.34 3.82
CA ASN A 100 -8.78 -0.13 3.62
C ASN A 100 -9.09 1.33 3.94
N TYR A 101 -9.27 2.12 2.90
CA TYR A 101 -9.48 3.57 3.04
C TYR A 101 -10.87 3.92 3.60
N ASN A 102 -11.88 3.03 3.47
CA ASN A 102 -13.22 3.27 4.01
C ASN A 102 -13.26 3.22 5.54
N MET A 103 -12.32 2.52 6.17
CA MET A 103 -12.21 2.40 7.62
C MET A 103 -10.92 3.00 8.19
N SER A 104 -10.20 3.80 7.39
CA SER A 104 -8.88 4.35 7.76
C SER A 104 -7.97 3.27 8.36
N GLY A 105 -7.93 2.11 7.70
CA GLY A 105 -7.24 0.91 8.18
C GLY A 105 -6.00 0.56 7.39
N MET A 106 -4.95 0.13 8.08
CA MET A 106 -3.73 -0.41 7.49
C MET A 106 -3.23 -1.60 8.32
N ARG A 107 -2.79 -2.64 7.65
CA ARG A 107 -2.01 -3.74 8.21
C ARG A 107 -0.67 -3.79 7.48
N PHE A 108 0.43 -3.67 8.23
CA PHE A 108 1.77 -3.87 7.72
C PHE A 108 2.33 -5.18 8.29
N ASP A 109 2.45 -6.16 7.44
CA ASP A 109 2.88 -7.53 7.73
C ASP A 109 4.26 -7.74 7.10
N TYR A 110 5.25 -8.10 7.91
CA TYR A 110 6.61 -8.29 7.44
C TYR A 110 7.37 -9.31 8.28
N THR A 111 8.44 -9.85 7.71
CA THR A 111 9.33 -10.80 8.39
C THR A 111 10.72 -10.20 8.55
N VAL A 112 11.29 -10.31 9.75
CA VAL A 112 12.67 -9.93 10.09
C VAL A 112 13.33 -11.13 10.76
N ASN A 113 14.46 -11.59 10.22
CA ASN A 113 15.20 -12.76 10.76
C ASN A 113 14.32 -13.98 10.99
N GLY A 114 13.37 -14.25 10.09
CA GLY A 114 12.43 -15.37 10.17
C GLY A 114 11.25 -15.14 11.14
N GLN A 115 11.23 -14.04 11.87
CA GLN A 115 10.11 -13.68 12.75
C GLN A 115 9.13 -12.74 12.06
N ARG A 116 7.86 -13.11 12.04
CA ARG A 116 6.79 -12.31 11.50
C ARG A 116 6.35 -11.24 12.49
N THR A 117 6.09 -10.06 12.00
CA THR A 117 5.52 -8.94 12.74
C THR A 117 4.36 -8.36 11.96
N ILE A 118 3.24 -8.12 12.62
CA ILE A 118 2.05 -7.53 12.01
C ILE A 118 1.64 -6.31 12.83
N GLU A 119 1.74 -5.16 12.22
CA GLU A 119 1.32 -3.87 12.77
C GLU A 119 0.00 -3.47 12.16
N VAL A 120 -0.97 -3.09 12.98
CA VAL A 120 -2.31 -2.73 12.52
C VAL A 120 -2.73 -1.38 13.08
N VAL A 121 -3.42 -0.62 12.26
CA VAL A 121 -4.22 0.53 12.67
C VAL A 121 -5.59 0.44 12.01
N SER A 122 -6.63 0.78 12.73
CA SER A 122 -7.99 0.87 12.21
C SER A 122 -8.75 1.94 12.99
N ASP A 123 -9.16 2.98 12.26
CA ASP A 123 -9.78 4.16 12.84
C ASP A 123 -8.94 4.75 14.00
N LYS A 124 -9.42 4.72 15.21
CA LYS A 124 -8.79 5.26 16.43
C LYS A 124 -8.03 4.21 17.26
N TYR A 125 -7.70 3.06 16.70
CA TYR A 125 -7.05 1.97 17.41
C TYR A 125 -5.79 1.50 16.70
N ALA A 126 -4.76 1.16 17.47
CA ALA A 126 -3.54 0.55 16.98
C ALA A 126 -3.16 -0.66 17.83
N TRP A 127 -2.70 -1.74 17.17
CA TRP A 127 -2.28 -2.97 17.84
C TRP A 127 -1.28 -3.75 16.98
N ASN A 128 -0.62 -4.72 17.57
CA ASN A 128 0.14 -5.74 16.86
C ASN A 128 -0.61 -7.07 16.90
N GLU A 129 -0.46 -7.88 15.85
CA GLU A 129 -1.01 -9.25 15.77
C GLU A 129 0.14 -10.27 15.66
N GLU A 130 -0.05 -11.47 16.19
CA GLU A 130 0.87 -12.61 15.99
C GLU A 130 0.62 -13.27 14.62
N THR A 131 -0.66 -13.36 14.23
CA THR A 131 -1.14 -13.80 12.91
C THR A 131 -2.30 -12.90 12.50
N PRO A 132 -2.63 -12.75 11.21
CA PRO A 132 -3.73 -11.91 10.77
C PRO A 132 -5.06 -12.28 11.45
N GLY A 133 -5.63 -11.33 12.23
CA GLY A 133 -6.83 -11.55 13.01
C GLY A 133 -6.66 -12.42 14.26
N GLY A 134 -5.42 -12.77 14.63
CA GLY A 134 -5.10 -13.55 15.81
C GLY A 134 -4.98 -12.71 17.09
N LYS A 135 -4.18 -13.21 18.05
CA LYS A 135 -3.96 -12.52 19.31
C LYS A 135 -3.40 -11.13 19.09
N ALA A 136 -4.09 -10.13 19.66
CA ALA A 136 -3.76 -8.73 19.51
C ALA A 136 -3.11 -8.16 20.77
N THR A 137 -2.05 -7.38 20.59
CA THR A 137 -1.41 -6.60 21.64
C THR A 137 -1.68 -5.11 21.39
N PRO A 138 -2.41 -4.40 22.28
CA PRO A 138 -2.70 -2.99 22.12
C PRO A 138 -1.43 -2.13 22.03
N MET A 139 -1.41 -1.18 21.09
CA MET A 139 -0.29 -0.27 20.83
C MET A 139 -0.76 1.19 20.70
N PRO A 140 -1.48 1.76 21.67
CA PRO A 140 -2.11 3.07 21.52
C PRO A 140 -1.10 4.20 21.27
N ALA A 141 0.14 4.08 21.74
CA ALA A 141 1.19 5.07 21.52
C ALA A 141 1.62 5.19 20.04
N THR A 142 1.37 4.18 19.21
CA THR A 142 1.75 4.19 17.79
C THR A 142 0.62 4.64 16.86
N LEU A 143 -0.55 4.99 17.41
CA LEU A 143 -1.74 5.32 16.63
C LEU A 143 -1.47 6.45 15.62
N ALA A 144 -0.98 7.59 16.08
CA ALA A 144 -0.77 8.77 15.23
C ALA A 144 0.25 8.50 14.12
N GLU A 145 1.33 7.79 14.43
CA GLU A 145 2.33 7.37 13.46
C GLU A 145 1.71 6.47 12.38
N ARG A 146 0.96 5.44 12.79
CA ARG A 146 0.37 4.49 11.84
C ARG A 146 -0.76 5.11 10.99
N GLN A 147 -1.53 6.06 11.54
CA GLN A 147 -2.49 6.84 10.76
C GLN A 147 -1.77 7.70 9.71
N LEU A 148 -0.63 8.31 10.07
CA LEU A 148 0.19 9.05 9.13
C LEU A 148 0.73 8.15 8.01
N GLN A 149 1.12 6.91 8.30
CA GLN A 149 1.58 5.95 7.27
C GLN A 149 0.52 5.67 6.20
N ILE A 150 -0.77 5.67 6.52
CA ILE A 150 -1.85 5.56 5.52
C ILE A 150 -1.78 6.73 4.54
N VAL A 151 -1.63 7.96 5.05
CA VAL A 151 -1.53 9.19 4.24
C VAL A 151 -0.25 9.19 3.40
N LEU A 152 0.83 8.61 3.90
CA LEU A 152 2.12 8.52 3.21
C LEU A 152 2.19 7.39 2.16
N THR A 153 1.07 6.76 1.81
CA THR A 153 0.97 5.94 0.60
C THR A 153 0.48 6.80 -0.57
N PRO A 154 0.86 6.53 -1.85
CA PRO A 154 0.48 7.41 -2.97
C PRO A 154 -1.03 7.61 -3.10
N ILE A 155 -1.81 6.54 -3.00
CA ILE A 155 -3.29 6.61 -3.03
C ILE A 155 -3.84 7.30 -1.77
N GLY A 156 -3.29 6.98 -0.60
CA GLY A 156 -3.68 7.62 0.66
C GLY A 156 -3.42 9.12 0.66
N PHE A 157 -2.30 9.56 0.09
CA PHE A 157 -1.99 10.97 -0.13
C PHE A 157 -3.05 11.66 -1.00
N ALA A 158 -3.37 11.08 -2.15
CA ALA A 158 -4.36 11.65 -3.06
C ALA A 158 -5.77 11.72 -2.44
N LYS A 159 -6.17 10.70 -1.66
CA LYS A 159 -7.43 10.70 -0.90
C LYS A 159 -7.44 11.76 0.19
N ALA A 160 -6.36 11.88 0.96
CA ALA A 160 -6.24 12.89 2.00
C ALA A 160 -6.28 14.31 1.42
N ALA A 161 -5.60 14.55 0.30
CA ALA A 161 -5.66 15.82 -0.43
C ALA A 161 -7.09 16.14 -0.88
N LYS A 162 -7.82 15.16 -1.43
CA LYS A 162 -9.23 15.33 -1.85
C LYS A 162 -10.15 15.63 -0.69
N THR A 163 -10.02 14.92 0.44
CA THR A 163 -10.81 15.16 1.65
C THR A 163 -10.58 16.57 2.21
N ASN A 164 -9.33 17.06 2.11
CA ASN A 164 -8.94 18.36 2.65
C ASN A 164 -8.85 19.46 1.57
N VAL A 165 -9.53 19.31 0.44
CA VAL A 165 -9.43 20.22 -0.71
C VAL A 165 -9.70 21.69 -0.35
N ALA A 166 -10.60 21.95 0.59
CA ALA A 166 -10.92 23.30 1.05
C ALA A 166 -9.76 23.99 1.80
N GLN A 167 -8.84 23.20 2.38
CA GLN A 167 -7.67 23.70 3.10
C GLN A 167 -6.37 23.50 2.28
N ALA A 168 -6.47 22.80 1.16
CA ALA A 168 -5.33 22.51 0.31
C ALA A 168 -4.91 23.75 -0.49
N LYS A 169 -3.60 23.90 -0.66
CA LYS A 169 -2.99 25.01 -1.41
C LYS A 169 -2.01 24.44 -2.42
N VAL A 170 -2.15 24.89 -3.67
CA VAL A 170 -1.19 24.61 -4.74
C VAL A 170 -0.37 25.86 -5.01
N ALA A 171 0.93 25.72 -5.18
CA ALA A 171 1.83 26.77 -5.59
C ALA A 171 2.81 26.24 -6.64
N THR A 172 3.27 27.13 -7.54
CA THR A 172 4.34 26.83 -8.49
C THR A 172 5.44 27.86 -8.34
N THR A 173 6.64 27.42 -8.04
CA THR A 173 7.81 28.28 -7.89
C THR A 173 8.99 27.66 -8.67
N GLY A 174 9.58 28.42 -9.60
CA GLY A 174 10.71 27.93 -10.41
C GLY A 174 10.37 26.67 -11.24
N GLY A 175 9.11 26.52 -11.68
CA GLY A 175 8.65 25.35 -12.43
C GLY A 175 8.31 24.12 -11.58
N VAL A 176 8.50 24.20 -10.26
CA VAL A 176 8.14 23.13 -9.32
C VAL A 176 6.77 23.38 -8.74
N THR A 177 5.85 22.44 -8.94
CA THR A 177 4.50 22.46 -8.36
C THR A 177 4.49 21.77 -7.01
N THR A 178 3.94 22.44 -6.01
CA THR A 178 3.75 21.91 -4.66
C THR A 178 2.28 21.90 -4.28
N LEU A 179 1.87 20.92 -3.46
CA LEU A 179 0.54 20.81 -2.88
C LEU A 179 0.69 20.65 -1.37
N THR A 180 0.07 21.53 -0.59
CA THR A 180 0.14 21.50 0.88
C THR A 180 -1.27 21.42 1.47
N PHE A 181 -1.48 20.52 2.47
CA PHE A 181 -2.76 20.37 3.20
C PHE A 181 -2.53 19.73 4.57
N PRO A 182 -3.45 19.88 5.55
CA PRO A 182 -3.39 19.18 6.83
C PRO A 182 -3.97 17.77 6.68
N ALA A 183 -3.34 16.75 7.29
CA ALA A 183 -3.90 15.39 7.41
C ALA A 183 -3.21 14.61 8.54
N ALA A 184 -3.94 13.72 9.22
CA ALA A 184 -3.41 12.84 10.28
C ALA A 184 -2.57 13.57 11.35
N GLY A 185 -3.01 14.76 11.76
CA GLY A 185 -2.28 15.59 12.75
C GLY A 185 -0.97 16.18 12.26
N ALA A 186 -0.71 16.15 10.95
CA ALA A 186 0.48 16.70 10.31
C ALA A 186 0.14 17.75 9.26
N THR A 187 1.10 18.63 8.94
CA THR A 187 1.11 19.39 7.70
C THR A 187 1.83 18.56 6.64
N ILE A 188 1.13 18.27 5.55
CA ILE A 188 1.64 17.49 4.43
C ILE A 188 1.98 18.43 3.29
N THR A 189 3.19 18.36 2.75
CA THR A 189 3.61 19.13 1.58
C THR A 189 4.23 18.17 0.56
N ALA A 190 3.68 18.13 -0.65
CA ALA A 190 4.23 17.33 -1.73
C ALA A 190 4.82 18.20 -2.84
N THR A 191 5.91 17.72 -3.43
CA THR A 191 6.39 18.13 -4.75
C THR A 191 5.77 17.19 -5.77
N LEU A 192 5.11 17.76 -6.78
CA LEU A 192 4.42 17.01 -7.82
C LEU A 192 5.26 16.97 -9.09
N ASN A 193 5.26 15.83 -9.76
CA ASN A 193 5.89 15.68 -11.08
C ASN A 193 5.02 16.28 -12.20
N LYS A 194 5.48 16.19 -13.44
CA LYS A 194 4.77 16.70 -14.61
C LYS A 194 3.39 16.07 -14.86
N TYR A 195 3.10 14.95 -14.22
CA TYR A 195 1.80 14.26 -14.27
C TYR A 195 0.93 14.56 -13.04
N MET A 196 1.33 15.51 -12.19
CA MET A 196 0.71 15.84 -10.90
C MET A 196 0.72 14.69 -9.88
N GLU A 197 1.58 13.67 -10.06
CA GLU A 197 1.80 12.63 -9.06
C GLU A 197 2.84 13.10 -8.04
N PRO A 198 2.76 12.67 -6.77
CA PRO A 198 3.75 13.06 -5.77
C PRO A 198 5.10 12.40 -6.05
N ASP A 199 6.17 13.19 -6.21
CA ASP A 199 7.55 12.69 -6.24
C ASP A 199 8.16 12.65 -4.84
N LYS A 200 7.90 13.70 -4.06
CA LYS A 200 8.34 13.81 -2.68
C LYS A 200 7.19 14.30 -1.81
N VAL A 201 7.09 13.77 -0.60
CA VAL A 201 6.15 14.24 0.42
C VAL A 201 6.92 14.51 1.69
N GLU A 202 6.76 15.69 2.25
CA GLU A 202 7.16 16.02 3.60
C GLU A 202 5.93 16.01 4.50
N ALA A 203 5.97 15.27 5.60
CA ALA A 203 4.99 15.30 6.67
C ALA A 203 5.62 15.86 7.92
N ARG A 204 5.11 16.98 8.41
CA ARG A 204 5.56 17.65 9.63
C ARG A 204 4.53 17.48 10.74
N GLN A 205 4.88 16.69 11.75
CA GLN A 205 4.04 16.42 12.92
C GLN A 205 4.79 16.88 14.19
N GLY A 206 4.42 18.03 14.71
CA GLY A 206 5.20 18.70 15.77
C GLY A 206 6.63 18.99 15.33
N THR A 207 7.60 18.43 16.03
CA THR A 207 9.04 18.55 15.71
C THR A 207 9.53 17.45 14.76
N THR A 208 8.74 16.40 14.56
CA THR A 208 9.12 15.28 13.68
C THR A 208 8.82 15.62 12.23
N VAL A 209 9.82 15.43 11.38
CA VAL A 209 9.70 15.58 9.93
C VAL A 209 10.02 14.25 9.27
N THR A 210 9.01 13.71 8.59
CA THR A 210 9.15 12.52 7.75
C THR A 210 9.12 12.92 6.29
N ASN A 211 10.15 12.55 5.53
CA ASN A 211 10.20 12.74 4.10
C ASN A 211 10.00 11.40 3.41
N VAL A 212 9.16 11.38 2.37
CA VAL A 212 8.94 10.21 1.53
C VAL A 212 9.32 10.56 0.09
N THR A 213 10.06 9.70 -0.55
CA THR A 213 10.36 9.79 -1.99
C THR A 213 9.72 8.61 -2.70
N TYR A 214 8.98 8.91 -3.76
CA TYR A 214 8.38 7.92 -4.64
C TYR A 214 9.12 7.93 -5.97
N SER A 215 9.46 6.77 -6.48
CA SER A 215 10.21 6.67 -7.73
C SER A 215 9.82 5.46 -8.56
N GLN A 216 10.16 5.53 -9.85
CA GLN A 216 9.89 4.46 -10.80
C GLN A 216 8.38 4.16 -10.90
N TYR A 217 7.56 5.19 -11.09
CA TYR A 217 6.14 5.04 -11.36
C TYR A 217 5.89 4.14 -12.57
N GLY A 218 4.93 3.27 -12.46
CA GLY A 218 4.55 2.35 -13.51
C GLY A 218 3.10 1.91 -13.41
N ASP A 219 2.63 1.27 -14.47
CA ASP A 219 1.31 0.68 -14.55
C ASP A 219 1.30 -0.67 -13.83
N TRP A 220 0.40 -0.81 -12.88
CA TRP A 220 0.22 -2.02 -12.10
C TRP A 220 -1.19 -2.56 -12.36
N ASN A 221 -1.28 -3.47 -13.33
CA ASN A 221 -2.52 -4.20 -13.60
C ASN A 221 -2.68 -5.33 -12.59
N ASP A 222 -3.81 -5.36 -11.89
CA ASP A 222 -4.22 -6.50 -11.08
C ASP A 222 -5.20 -7.41 -11.85
N ASP A 223 -5.58 -8.54 -11.24
CA ASP A 223 -6.50 -9.52 -11.84
C ASP A 223 -7.89 -8.96 -12.16
N ALA A 224 -8.27 -7.90 -11.49
CA ALA A 224 -9.55 -7.22 -11.71
C ALA A 224 -9.44 -6.13 -12.77
N LYS A 225 -8.31 -6.01 -13.46
CA LYS A 225 -8.00 -5.00 -14.48
C LYS A 225 -8.15 -3.57 -13.94
N ALA A 226 -7.80 -3.39 -12.70
CA ALA A 226 -7.78 -2.11 -12.06
C ALA A 226 -6.41 -1.48 -12.31
N ASP A 227 -6.30 -0.68 -13.36
CA ASP A 227 -5.08 0.02 -13.70
C ASP A 227 -4.80 1.08 -12.64
N VAL A 228 -3.72 0.91 -11.88
CA VAL A 228 -3.21 1.91 -10.94
C VAL A 228 -1.76 2.21 -11.27
N TYR A 229 -1.42 3.50 -11.23
CA TYR A 229 -0.05 3.97 -11.40
C TYR A 229 0.57 4.21 -10.03
N LEU A 230 1.52 3.39 -9.67
CA LEU A 230 2.16 3.45 -8.36
C LEU A 230 3.68 3.44 -8.50
N PRO A 231 4.41 4.05 -7.56
CA PRO A 231 5.87 3.98 -7.54
C PRO A 231 6.30 2.54 -7.23
N LYS A 232 7.32 2.08 -7.93
CA LYS A 232 7.97 0.80 -7.63
C LYS A 232 8.81 0.89 -6.35
N ARG A 233 9.32 2.08 -6.01
CA ARG A 233 10.12 2.27 -4.79
C ARG A 233 9.56 3.41 -3.95
N ILE A 234 9.48 3.15 -2.64
CA ILE A 234 9.05 4.08 -1.61
C ILE A 234 10.14 4.16 -0.54
N VAL A 235 10.72 5.33 -0.35
CA VAL A 235 11.79 5.56 0.64
C VAL A 235 11.32 6.62 1.63
N GLN A 236 11.37 6.32 2.94
CA GLN A 236 11.08 7.28 4.00
C GLN A 236 12.36 7.61 4.77
N THR A 237 12.54 8.89 5.07
CA THR A 237 13.64 9.37 5.90
C THR A 237 13.12 10.24 7.04
N GLN A 238 13.80 10.17 8.20
CA GLN A 238 13.59 11.06 9.34
C GLN A 238 14.96 11.55 9.83
N GLY A 239 15.11 12.87 10.02
CA GLY A 239 16.40 13.44 10.42
C GLY A 239 17.57 13.08 9.49
N GLY A 240 17.30 12.89 8.19
CA GLY A 240 18.32 12.48 7.22
C GLY A 240 18.62 10.97 7.18
N THR A 241 18.07 10.20 8.13
CA THR A 241 18.26 8.74 8.18
C THR A 241 17.11 8.02 7.45
N THR A 242 17.43 7.06 6.59
CA THR A 242 16.43 6.19 5.98
C THR A 242 15.83 5.28 7.04
N VAL A 243 14.50 5.43 7.26
CA VAL A 243 13.75 4.64 8.24
C VAL A 243 12.91 3.54 7.60
N LEU A 244 12.60 3.67 6.30
CA LEU A 244 11.89 2.66 5.52
C LEU A 244 12.33 2.75 4.06
N ASP A 245 12.59 1.62 3.41
CA ASP A 245 12.87 1.52 1.97
C ASP A 245 12.19 0.25 1.46
N LEU A 246 11.18 0.42 0.60
CA LEU A 246 10.38 -0.68 0.08
C LEU A 246 10.45 -0.70 -1.45
N THR A 247 10.64 -1.89 -2.00
CA THR A 247 10.52 -2.13 -3.45
C THR A 247 9.31 -3.02 -3.69
N LEU A 248 8.30 -2.49 -4.39
CA LEU A 248 7.09 -3.20 -4.77
C LEU A 248 7.41 -4.24 -5.84
N THR A 249 6.83 -5.41 -5.69
CA THR A 249 6.84 -6.48 -6.70
C THR A 249 5.44 -6.77 -7.23
N ASN A 250 4.39 -6.43 -6.46
CA ASN A 250 3.01 -6.63 -6.89
C ASN A 250 2.03 -5.74 -6.10
N THR A 251 0.80 -5.59 -6.61
CA THR A 251 -0.30 -4.86 -5.98
C THR A 251 -1.65 -5.49 -6.31
N ASN A 252 -2.67 -5.21 -5.49
CA ASN A 252 -4.05 -5.60 -5.71
C ASN A 252 -4.99 -4.52 -5.16
N THR A 253 -5.98 -4.09 -5.96
CA THR A 253 -6.97 -3.08 -5.57
C THR A 253 -8.36 -3.67 -5.31
N TYR A 254 -8.52 -4.97 -5.40
CA TYR A 254 -9.83 -5.63 -5.46
C TYR A 254 -10.13 -6.63 -4.35
N ASN A 255 -9.23 -6.81 -3.38
CA ASN A 255 -9.45 -7.78 -2.31
C ASN A 255 -10.53 -7.28 -1.32
N PRO A 256 -11.77 -7.83 -1.37
CA PRO A 256 -12.85 -7.39 -0.47
C PRO A 256 -12.60 -7.79 0.99
N TYR A 257 -11.69 -8.73 1.23
CA TYR A 257 -11.36 -9.26 2.55
C TYR A 257 -10.31 -8.46 3.30
N VAL A 258 -9.86 -7.33 2.76
CA VAL A 258 -9.01 -6.39 3.50
C VAL A 258 -9.87 -5.67 4.53
N ILE A 259 -10.01 -6.29 5.70
CA ILE A 259 -10.73 -5.77 6.86
C ILE A 259 -9.82 -5.87 8.10
N MET A 260 -9.98 -4.93 9.03
CA MET A 260 -9.23 -4.89 10.30
C MET A 260 -10.23 -4.67 11.44
N PRO A 261 -11.03 -5.70 11.81
CA PRO A 261 -11.93 -5.59 12.95
C PRO A 261 -11.13 -5.37 14.23
N VAL A 262 -11.52 -4.38 15.02
CA VAL A 262 -10.79 -4.03 16.25
C VAL A 262 -11.08 -5.08 17.32
N PRO A 263 -10.05 -5.79 17.86
CA PRO A 263 -10.24 -6.77 18.93
C PRO A 263 -10.73 -6.12 20.23
N GLU A 264 -11.49 -6.86 21.03
CA GLU A 264 -12.12 -6.33 22.24
C GLU A 264 -11.09 -5.86 23.28
N ASN A 265 -10.00 -6.60 23.46
CA ASN A 265 -8.91 -6.19 24.36
C ASN A 265 -8.21 -4.90 23.90
N VAL A 266 -8.20 -4.61 22.60
CA VAL A 266 -7.65 -3.36 22.05
C VAL A 266 -8.58 -2.18 22.33
N LYS A 267 -9.90 -2.37 22.16
CA LYS A 267 -10.91 -1.35 22.50
C LYS A 267 -10.82 -0.99 23.99
N ASN A 268 -10.68 -1.98 24.85
CA ASN A 268 -10.63 -1.80 26.30
C ASN A 268 -9.33 -1.14 26.78
N ALA A 269 -8.24 -1.29 26.04
CA ALA A 269 -6.95 -0.66 26.34
C ALA A 269 -6.84 0.79 25.84
N ALA A 270 -7.77 1.25 25.00
CA ALA A 270 -7.76 2.62 24.49
C ALA A 270 -8.02 3.63 25.60
N PRO A 271 -7.44 4.86 25.55
CA PRO A 271 -7.76 5.94 26.47
C PRO A 271 -9.25 6.23 26.53
N ALA A 272 -9.77 6.65 27.68
CA ALA A 272 -11.20 6.81 27.93
C ALA A 272 -11.93 7.68 26.88
N GLY A 273 -11.28 8.71 26.32
CA GLY A 273 -11.83 9.55 25.23
C GLY A 273 -11.96 8.86 23.86
N ALA A 274 -11.30 7.72 23.67
CA ALA A 274 -11.37 6.95 22.41
C ALA A 274 -12.47 5.86 22.45
N ARG A 275 -13.10 5.62 23.62
CA ARG A 275 -14.05 4.52 23.83
C ARG A 275 -15.51 4.87 23.48
N SER A 276 -15.80 6.16 23.21
CA SER A 276 -17.15 6.61 22.88
C SER A 276 -17.41 6.58 21.39
N ASN A 277 -18.25 5.73 20.96
CA ASN A 277 -19.27 5.58 19.91
C ASN A 277 -19.28 4.20 19.30
#